data_cdcb694af596723caf9e44eda1357f4d
#
_entry.id   cdcb694af596723caf9e44eda1357f4d
#
_cell.length_a   1.000
_cell.length_b   1.000
_cell.length_c   1.000
_cell.angle_alpha   90.00
_cell.angle_beta   90.00
_cell.angle_gamma   90.00
#
_symmetry.space_group_name_H-M   'P 1'
#
loop_
_entity.id
_entity.type
_entity.pdbx_description
1 polymer ?
#
loop_
_entity_poly.entity_id
_entity_poly.type
_entity_poly.pdbx_seq_one_letter_code
_entity_poly.pdbx_strand_id
1 'polypeptide(L)'
;MTITPGENLFAISRERDWDWRQVLDFRTGINPLGPAPGVRPAIEEALDRIGHYPGRDVGDLEALLAAAWGIAPELVLAGAGATGLLHFLARTGWQGPSAIVAPAWSELYEAFPHALRLPPDDPGRWPLRGLLALSQPANPTGEPVSPDLIRQAVAAREGPVLIDETLIEFTGLESGVAWCQDLPNLIVMRSLSKFHALPGLRVGALAGSRDWIERLRRRREPWTVNALGGVGARAALADTAHAARTRELVNAERNWLLEQLSGLEGLRVVPGVANFLFAQTDRPASSICDWFLERKILLRNCTGMPGVGGEAIRFAVRTRTENEQFVAAAREFFCAG
;
A
#
# COMPACT_ATOMS: atom_id res chain seq x y z
N MET A 1 24.46 -10.66 -1.12
CA MET A 1 24.20 -9.51 -0.21
C MET A 1 22.70 -9.27 -0.24
N THR A 2 22.01 -9.62 0.82
CA THR A 2 20.54 -9.56 0.87
C THR A 2 20.10 -8.09 0.89
N ILE A 3 19.18 -7.72 -0.01
CA ILE A 3 18.63 -6.34 -0.06
C ILE A 3 17.87 -6.08 1.24
N THR A 4 18.26 -5.04 1.96
CA THR A 4 17.63 -4.65 3.22
C THR A 4 16.20 -4.11 2.97
N PRO A 5 15.21 -4.45 3.81
CA PRO A 5 13.90 -3.82 3.73
C PRO A 5 14.01 -2.29 3.79
N GLY A 6 13.43 -1.60 2.80
CA GLY A 6 13.50 -0.13 2.71
C GLY A 6 14.59 0.42 1.77
N GLU A 7 15.55 -0.37 1.32
CA GLU A 7 16.48 0.06 0.27
C GLU A 7 15.71 0.46 -0.99
N ASN A 8 16.06 1.64 -1.52
CA ASN A 8 15.42 2.14 -2.72
C ASN A 8 16.17 1.67 -3.99
N LEU A 9 15.45 1.67 -5.11
CA LEU A 9 15.97 1.27 -6.41
C LEU A 9 17.27 2.01 -6.80
N PHE A 10 17.33 3.32 -6.50
CA PHE A 10 18.48 4.15 -6.87
C PHE A 10 19.73 3.80 -6.05
N ALA A 11 19.58 3.46 -4.76
CA ALA A 11 20.69 3.02 -3.92
C ALA A 11 21.27 1.69 -4.44
N ILE A 12 20.41 0.70 -4.66
CA ILE A 12 20.80 -0.61 -5.19
C ILE A 12 21.52 -0.48 -6.55
N SER A 13 20.95 0.33 -7.45
CA SER A 13 21.52 0.53 -8.78
C SER A 13 22.90 1.21 -8.72
N ARG A 14 23.06 2.20 -7.84
CA ARG A 14 24.34 2.87 -7.64
C ARG A 14 25.42 1.95 -7.07
N GLU A 15 25.07 1.11 -6.07
CA GLU A 15 26.01 0.16 -5.45
C GLU A 15 26.51 -0.91 -6.43
N ARG A 16 25.68 -1.22 -7.44
CA ARG A 16 25.97 -2.26 -8.44
C ARG A 16 26.41 -1.71 -9.79
N ASP A 17 26.55 -0.42 -9.92
CA ASP A 17 26.85 0.27 -11.19
C ASP A 17 25.85 -0.10 -12.31
N TRP A 18 24.57 -0.10 -11.96
CA TRP A 18 23.48 -0.39 -12.89
C TRP A 18 22.74 0.90 -13.30
N ASP A 19 22.30 0.96 -14.57
CA ASP A 19 21.24 1.90 -14.93
C ASP A 19 19.93 1.43 -14.31
N TRP A 20 19.39 2.21 -13.37
CA TRP A 20 18.16 1.92 -12.66
C TRP A 20 16.95 1.69 -13.59
N ARG A 21 17.00 2.24 -14.81
CA ARG A 21 15.93 2.07 -15.82
C ARG A 21 15.87 0.66 -16.38
N GLN A 22 16.96 -0.11 -16.25
CA GLN A 22 17.06 -1.51 -16.68
C GLN A 22 16.71 -2.50 -15.58
N VAL A 23 16.43 -2.01 -14.37
CA VAL A 23 16.09 -2.86 -13.22
C VAL A 23 14.59 -3.07 -13.15
N LEU A 24 14.15 -4.31 -13.12
CA LEU A 24 12.76 -4.69 -12.95
C LEU A 24 12.42 -4.76 -11.46
N ASP A 25 11.83 -3.71 -10.93
CA ASP A 25 11.46 -3.67 -9.51
C ASP A 25 10.07 -4.30 -9.28
N PHE A 26 10.05 -5.60 -9.00
CA PHE A 26 8.87 -6.34 -8.57
C PHE A 26 8.65 -6.30 -7.05
N ARG A 27 9.49 -5.62 -6.26
CA ARG A 27 9.29 -5.48 -4.80
C ARG A 27 8.19 -4.48 -4.47
N THR A 28 8.15 -3.38 -5.25
CA THR A 28 7.24 -2.27 -4.97
C THR A 28 6.03 -2.33 -5.89
N GLY A 29 4.86 -2.52 -5.32
CA GLY A 29 3.62 -2.54 -6.09
C GLY A 29 3.20 -1.13 -6.56
N ILE A 30 3.99 -0.49 -7.43
CA ILE A 30 3.63 0.79 -8.06
C ILE A 30 2.84 0.49 -9.34
N ASN A 31 1.87 1.35 -9.66
CA ASN A 31 1.12 1.27 -10.91
C ASN A 31 2.06 1.12 -12.12
N PRO A 32 1.95 0.03 -12.90
CA PRO A 32 2.84 -0.22 -14.02
C PRO A 32 2.67 0.77 -15.18
N LEU A 33 1.54 1.48 -15.27
CA LEU A 33 1.32 2.57 -16.24
C LEU A 33 2.03 3.86 -15.84
N GLY A 34 2.61 3.93 -14.62
CA GLY A 34 3.16 5.17 -14.09
C GLY A 34 2.08 6.18 -13.68
N PRO A 35 2.46 7.44 -13.42
CA PRO A 35 1.52 8.52 -13.10
C PRO A 35 0.59 8.83 -14.28
N ALA A 36 -0.60 9.35 -13.98
CA ALA A 36 -1.49 9.87 -15.02
C ALA A 36 -0.77 10.91 -15.91
N PRO A 37 -1.01 10.93 -17.23
CA PRO A 37 -0.27 11.79 -18.19
C PRO A 37 -0.23 13.26 -17.82
N GLY A 38 -1.29 13.78 -17.18
CA GLY A 38 -1.38 15.18 -16.75
C GLY A 38 -0.51 15.54 -15.54
N VAL A 39 0.03 14.54 -14.81
CA VAL A 39 0.79 14.81 -13.59
C VAL A 39 2.12 15.52 -13.88
N ARG A 40 2.87 15.03 -14.84
CA ARG A 40 4.19 15.60 -15.17
C ARG A 40 4.10 17.05 -15.64
N PRO A 41 3.27 17.41 -16.62
CA PRO A 41 3.11 18.81 -17.03
C PRO A 41 2.67 19.73 -15.90
N ALA A 42 1.73 19.26 -15.05
CA ALA A 42 1.27 20.04 -13.91
C ALA A 42 2.38 20.32 -12.88
N ILE A 43 3.27 19.35 -12.65
CA ILE A 43 4.44 19.53 -11.78
C ILE A 43 5.45 20.49 -12.42
N GLU A 44 5.74 20.34 -13.72
CA GLU A 44 6.66 21.22 -14.46
C GLU A 44 6.20 22.69 -14.41
N GLU A 45 4.89 22.95 -14.58
CA GLU A 45 4.30 24.28 -14.42
C GLU A 45 4.41 24.82 -12.98
N ALA A 46 4.41 23.94 -12.00
CA ALA A 46 4.45 24.30 -10.58
C ALA A 46 5.88 24.44 -10.01
N LEU A 47 6.93 24.19 -10.79
CA LEU A 47 8.31 24.21 -10.28
C LEU A 47 8.69 25.56 -9.67
N ASP A 48 8.24 26.69 -10.22
CA ASP A 48 8.52 28.01 -9.67
C ASP A 48 7.90 28.23 -8.27
N ARG A 49 6.95 27.40 -7.87
CA ARG A 49 6.31 27.47 -6.54
C ARG A 49 7.18 26.90 -5.43
N ILE A 50 8.26 26.16 -5.73
CA ILE A 50 9.12 25.53 -4.70
C ILE A 50 9.83 26.56 -3.81
N GLY A 51 9.99 27.80 -4.28
CA GLY A 51 10.53 28.90 -3.50
C GLY A 51 9.55 29.52 -2.48
N HIS A 52 8.30 29.04 -2.43
CA HIS A 52 7.26 29.56 -1.55
C HIS A 52 6.64 28.45 -0.70
N TYR A 53 6.20 28.80 0.50
CA TYR A 53 5.45 27.85 1.31
C TYR A 53 4.15 27.44 0.60
N PRO A 54 3.75 26.16 0.63
CA PRO A 54 2.43 25.73 0.20
C PRO A 54 1.36 26.33 1.14
N GLY A 55 0.08 26.12 0.84
CA GLY A 55 -0.99 26.48 1.76
C GLY A 55 -0.75 25.88 3.16
N ARG A 56 -0.95 26.68 4.20
CA ARG A 56 -0.77 26.25 5.59
C ARG A 56 -1.68 25.07 5.95
N ASP A 57 -2.88 25.10 5.46
CA ASP A 57 -3.82 24.00 5.48
C ASP A 57 -3.87 23.33 4.10
N VAL A 58 -4.44 22.17 4.05
CA VAL A 58 -4.58 21.36 2.83
C VAL A 58 -6.05 21.11 2.48
N GLY A 59 -6.93 22.05 2.88
CA GLY A 59 -8.38 21.92 2.72
C GLY A 59 -8.82 21.67 1.28
N ASP A 60 -8.20 22.31 0.30
CA ASP A 60 -8.49 22.08 -1.12
C ASP A 60 -8.19 20.64 -1.54
N LEU A 61 -7.08 20.05 -1.03
CA LEU A 61 -6.75 18.67 -1.30
C LEU A 61 -7.67 17.71 -0.55
N GLU A 62 -8.03 18.03 0.69
CA GLU A 62 -9.00 17.26 1.48
C GLU A 62 -10.37 17.25 0.81
N ALA A 63 -10.84 18.40 0.29
CA ALA A 63 -12.08 18.49 -0.46
C ALA A 63 -12.04 17.67 -1.75
N LEU A 64 -10.92 17.67 -2.47
CA LEU A 64 -10.73 16.89 -3.69
C LEU A 64 -10.76 15.38 -3.40
N LEU A 65 -10.05 14.94 -2.36
CA LEU A 65 -10.03 13.54 -1.93
C LEU A 65 -11.42 13.08 -1.46
N ALA A 66 -12.11 13.93 -0.69
CA ALA A 66 -13.48 13.68 -0.23
C ALA A 66 -14.45 13.50 -1.40
N ALA A 67 -14.37 14.38 -2.40
CA ALA A 67 -15.18 14.28 -3.62
C ALA A 67 -14.87 12.98 -4.39
N ALA A 68 -13.59 12.61 -4.53
CA ALA A 68 -13.18 11.37 -5.20
C ALA A 68 -13.65 10.11 -4.46
N TRP A 69 -13.84 10.19 -3.15
CA TRP A 69 -14.31 9.08 -2.29
C TRP A 69 -15.80 9.11 -1.98
N GLY A 70 -16.52 10.14 -2.41
CA GLY A 70 -17.95 10.28 -2.19
C GLY A 70 -18.35 10.55 -0.73
N ILE A 71 -17.49 11.24 0.05
CA ILE A 71 -17.71 11.58 1.46
C ILE A 71 -17.56 13.09 1.70
N ALA A 72 -17.94 13.55 2.88
CA ALA A 72 -17.83 14.97 3.25
C ALA A 72 -16.37 15.36 3.57
N PRO A 73 -15.90 16.57 3.19
CA PRO A 73 -14.51 17.02 3.40
C PRO A 73 -14.05 16.99 4.86
N GLU A 74 -14.94 17.23 5.81
CA GLU A 74 -14.64 17.19 7.24
C GLU A 74 -14.28 15.79 7.76
N LEU A 75 -14.52 14.74 6.98
CA LEU A 75 -14.16 13.36 7.29
C LEU A 75 -12.78 12.97 6.75
N VAL A 76 -12.05 13.91 6.13
CA VAL A 76 -10.75 13.64 5.50
C VAL A 76 -9.64 14.46 6.16
N LEU A 77 -8.47 13.84 6.36
CA LEU A 77 -7.24 14.48 6.82
C LEU A 77 -6.09 14.10 5.89
N ALA A 78 -5.63 15.00 5.05
CA ALA A 78 -4.47 14.78 4.18
C ALA A 78 -3.14 14.98 4.92
N GLY A 79 -2.07 14.32 4.43
CA GLY A 79 -0.75 14.45 5.01
C GLY A 79 0.37 13.85 4.16
N ALA A 80 1.58 13.78 4.73
CA ALA A 80 2.83 13.40 4.07
C ALA A 80 2.94 11.89 3.75
N GLY A 81 1.95 11.36 3.04
CA GLY A 81 1.85 9.95 2.67
C GLY A 81 1.34 9.06 3.82
N ALA A 82 0.96 7.83 3.49
CA ALA A 82 0.41 6.90 4.48
C ALA A 82 1.37 6.63 5.64
N THR A 83 2.66 6.43 5.40
CA THR A 83 3.67 6.21 6.46
C THR A 83 3.72 7.39 7.43
N GLY A 84 3.78 8.62 6.92
CA GLY A 84 3.79 9.82 7.77
C GLY A 84 2.53 9.93 8.62
N LEU A 85 1.36 9.68 8.02
CA LEU A 85 0.08 9.70 8.71
C LEU A 85 -0.05 8.58 9.74
N LEU A 86 0.46 7.38 9.45
CA LEU A 86 0.48 6.26 10.38
C LEU A 86 1.28 6.58 11.64
N HIS A 87 2.52 7.06 11.49
CA HIS A 87 3.36 7.46 12.62
C HIS A 87 2.81 8.69 13.35
N PHE A 88 2.17 9.62 12.64
CA PHE A 88 1.46 10.72 13.27
C PHE A 88 0.30 10.20 14.13
N LEU A 89 -0.53 9.29 13.63
CA LEU A 89 -1.62 8.66 14.36
C LEU A 89 -1.10 7.91 15.60
N ALA A 90 -0.02 7.14 15.46
CA ALA A 90 0.59 6.40 16.56
C ALA A 90 1.08 7.30 17.69
N ARG A 91 1.68 8.46 17.35
CA ARG A 91 2.20 9.41 18.35
C ARG A 91 1.14 10.29 18.99
N THR A 92 0.08 10.63 18.26
CA THR A 92 -0.86 11.68 18.69
C THR A 92 -2.29 11.22 18.83
N GLY A 93 -2.69 10.19 18.12
CA GLY A 93 -4.07 9.73 18.03
C GLY A 93 -4.41 8.66 19.06
N TRP A 94 -3.47 7.79 19.37
CA TRP A 94 -3.71 6.64 20.24
C TRP A 94 -2.51 6.35 21.16
N GLN A 95 -2.77 6.27 22.47
CA GLN A 95 -1.77 6.00 23.51
C GLN A 95 -2.08 4.73 24.33
N GLY A 96 -3.10 3.98 23.94
CA GLY A 96 -3.55 2.77 24.64
C GLY A 96 -3.00 1.48 24.04
N PRO A 97 -3.48 0.33 24.52
CA PRO A 97 -3.17 -0.97 23.96
C PRO A 97 -3.52 -1.05 22.47
N SER A 98 -2.76 -1.81 21.72
CA SER A 98 -2.97 -2.02 20.29
C SER A 98 -2.87 -3.49 19.91
N ALA A 99 -3.54 -3.87 18.83
CA ALA A 99 -3.49 -5.17 18.21
C ALA A 99 -3.46 -5.03 16.68
N ILE A 100 -2.77 -5.92 16.01
CA ILE A 100 -2.66 -5.96 14.54
C ILE A 100 -3.09 -7.33 14.06
N VAL A 101 -4.06 -7.37 13.16
CA VAL A 101 -4.45 -8.59 12.44
C VAL A 101 -3.36 -8.88 11.41
N ALA A 102 -2.65 -9.98 11.62
CA ALA A 102 -1.50 -10.39 10.80
C ALA A 102 -1.93 -11.46 9.77
N PRO A 103 -1.38 -11.44 8.55
CA PRO A 103 -0.32 -10.52 8.10
C PRO A 103 -0.86 -9.14 7.72
N ALA A 104 -0.03 -8.11 7.96
CA ALA A 104 -0.35 -6.73 7.64
C ALA A 104 0.88 -5.98 7.12
N TRP A 105 0.69 -4.77 6.62
CA TRP A 105 1.78 -3.91 6.18
C TRP A 105 2.82 -3.71 7.28
N SER A 106 4.11 -3.90 6.94
CA SER A 106 5.22 -3.90 7.91
C SER A 106 5.31 -2.62 8.76
N GLU A 107 4.98 -1.46 8.20
CA GLU A 107 5.00 -0.19 8.92
C GLU A 107 3.97 -0.13 10.08
N LEU A 108 2.91 -0.94 10.04
CA LEU A 108 1.99 -1.05 11.17
C LEU A 108 2.71 -1.59 12.41
N TYR A 109 3.60 -2.57 12.24
CA TYR A 109 4.39 -3.13 13.33
C TYR A 109 5.46 -2.16 13.84
N GLU A 110 6.02 -1.34 12.94
CA GLU A 110 6.97 -0.28 13.30
C GLU A 110 6.27 0.87 14.07
N ALA A 111 5.08 1.25 13.64
CA ALA A 111 4.29 2.30 14.29
C ALA A 111 3.73 1.87 15.65
N PHE A 112 3.41 0.57 15.80
CA PHE A 112 2.86 -0.03 17.02
C PHE A 112 3.68 -1.25 17.45
N PRO A 113 4.93 -1.08 17.92
CA PRO A 113 5.86 -2.17 18.18
C PRO A 113 5.42 -3.14 19.28
N HIS A 114 4.57 -2.68 20.19
CA HIS A 114 4.02 -3.48 21.29
C HIS A 114 2.63 -4.06 20.98
N ALA A 115 2.13 -3.94 19.74
CA ALA A 115 0.82 -4.46 19.37
C ALA A 115 0.78 -5.99 19.45
N LEU A 116 -0.32 -6.51 19.97
CA LEU A 116 -0.61 -7.93 19.88
C LEU A 116 -0.79 -8.33 18.41
N ARG A 117 -0.24 -9.47 18.03
CA ARG A 117 -0.40 -10.04 16.68
C ARG A 117 -1.52 -11.06 16.72
N LEU A 118 -2.55 -10.85 15.91
CA LEU A 118 -3.77 -11.66 15.93
C LEU A 118 -3.93 -12.36 14.57
N PRO A 119 -4.44 -13.60 14.56
CA PRO A 119 -4.76 -14.29 13.31
C PRO A 119 -5.99 -13.64 12.64
N PRO A 120 -6.09 -13.68 11.31
CA PRO A 120 -7.21 -13.10 10.57
C PRO A 120 -8.48 -13.97 10.62
N ASP A 121 -8.33 -15.25 10.86
CA ASP A 121 -9.37 -16.30 10.81
C ASP A 121 -10.13 -16.50 12.12
N ASP A 122 -9.74 -15.79 13.18
CA ASP A 122 -10.41 -15.87 14.49
C ASP A 122 -10.78 -14.47 15.04
N PRO A 123 -11.82 -13.83 14.50
CA PRO A 123 -12.28 -12.52 14.98
C PRO A 123 -12.77 -12.50 16.40
N GLY A 124 -13.17 -13.65 16.96
CA GLY A 124 -13.58 -13.78 18.35
C GLY A 124 -12.46 -13.46 19.36
N ARG A 125 -11.20 -13.53 18.90
CA ARG A 125 -10.01 -13.15 19.69
C ARG A 125 -9.63 -11.69 19.56
N TRP A 126 -10.28 -10.94 18.69
CA TRP A 126 -9.95 -9.53 18.51
C TRP A 126 -10.45 -8.73 19.71
N PRO A 127 -9.57 -8.00 20.42
CA PRO A 127 -9.95 -7.33 21.66
C PRO A 127 -11.00 -6.25 21.41
N LEU A 128 -12.00 -6.13 22.27
CA LEU A 128 -13.06 -5.13 22.15
C LEU A 128 -12.59 -3.71 22.46
N ARG A 129 -11.50 -3.57 23.20
CA ARG A 129 -10.88 -2.30 23.61
C ARG A 129 -9.47 -2.19 23.04
N GLY A 130 -8.99 -0.97 22.95
CA GLY A 130 -7.69 -0.71 22.32
C GLY A 130 -7.81 -0.50 20.81
N LEU A 131 -6.71 -0.08 20.18
CA LEU A 131 -6.63 0.05 18.73
C LEU A 131 -6.55 -1.34 18.09
N LEU A 132 -7.38 -1.60 17.10
CA LEU A 132 -7.21 -2.71 16.19
C LEU A 132 -6.77 -2.17 14.82
N ALA A 133 -5.70 -2.72 14.27
CA ALA A 133 -5.26 -2.38 12.91
C ALA A 133 -5.26 -3.61 12.01
N LEU A 134 -5.62 -3.43 10.75
CA LEU A 134 -5.57 -4.46 9.71
C LEU A 134 -5.28 -3.84 8.33
N SER A 135 -4.77 -4.64 7.39
CA SER A 135 -4.62 -4.24 5.99
C SER A 135 -5.72 -4.85 5.12
N GLN A 136 -6.31 -4.05 4.24
CA GLN A 136 -7.34 -4.46 3.28
C GLN A 136 -6.94 -4.02 1.86
N PRO A 137 -6.58 -4.95 0.97
CA PRO A 137 -6.31 -6.37 1.23
C PRO A 137 -5.09 -6.59 2.14
N ALA A 138 -4.97 -7.81 2.70
CA ALA A 138 -3.86 -8.18 3.56
C ALA A 138 -2.51 -8.06 2.82
N ASN A 139 -1.47 -7.69 3.54
CA ASN A 139 -0.12 -7.51 2.98
C ASN A 139 0.89 -8.32 3.82
N PRO A 140 1.57 -9.33 3.26
CA PRO A 140 1.91 -9.50 1.84
C PRO A 140 1.03 -10.47 1.04
N THR A 141 -0.02 -11.08 1.58
CA THR A 141 -0.75 -12.16 0.88
C THR A 141 -1.67 -11.66 -0.23
N GLY A 142 -2.15 -10.42 -0.15
CA GLY A 142 -3.10 -9.88 -1.12
C GLY A 142 -4.53 -10.42 -0.94
N GLU A 143 -4.78 -11.21 0.09
CA GLU A 143 -6.10 -11.79 0.36
C GLU A 143 -7.04 -10.73 0.94
N PRO A 144 -8.32 -10.71 0.52
CA PRO A 144 -9.29 -9.80 1.07
C PRO A 144 -9.80 -10.31 2.43
N VAL A 145 -10.03 -9.39 3.35
CA VAL A 145 -10.87 -9.64 4.54
C VAL A 145 -12.31 -9.33 4.16
N SER A 146 -13.27 -10.14 4.62
CA SER A 146 -14.70 -9.89 4.33
C SER A 146 -15.13 -8.50 4.83
N PRO A 147 -15.75 -7.66 3.98
CA PRO A 147 -16.28 -6.36 4.42
C PRO A 147 -17.28 -6.47 5.57
N ASP A 148 -18.14 -7.49 5.56
CA ASP A 148 -19.12 -7.73 6.64
C ASP A 148 -18.42 -8.06 7.95
N LEU A 149 -17.35 -8.86 7.91
CA LEU A 149 -16.54 -9.16 9.08
C LEU A 149 -15.89 -7.89 9.65
N ILE A 150 -15.35 -7.04 8.79
CA ILE A 150 -14.75 -5.77 9.21
C ILE A 150 -15.82 -4.87 9.83
N ARG A 151 -16.99 -4.71 9.20
CA ARG A 151 -18.10 -3.91 9.74
C ARG A 151 -18.56 -4.42 11.12
N GLN A 152 -18.75 -5.73 11.25
CA GLN A 152 -19.13 -6.35 12.53
C GLN A 152 -18.07 -6.10 13.60
N ALA A 153 -16.79 -6.29 13.26
CA ALA A 153 -15.69 -6.02 14.17
C ALA A 153 -15.64 -4.57 14.62
N VAL A 154 -15.87 -3.61 13.70
CA VAL A 154 -15.91 -2.18 14.03
C VAL A 154 -17.10 -1.85 14.92
N ALA A 155 -18.30 -2.33 14.58
CA ALA A 155 -19.53 -2.06 15.33
C ALA A 155 -19.52 -2.65 16.75
N ALA A 156 -18.87 -3.80 16.96
CA ALA A 156 -18.79 -4.46 18.24
C ALA A 156 -17.77 -3.82 19.22
N ARG A 157 -16.95 -2.85 18.78
CA ARG A 157 -15.80 -2.35 19.53
C ARG A 157 -16.05 -0.99 20.16
N GLU A 158 -15.46 -0.79 21.34
CA GLU A 158 -15.37 0.52 22.00
C GLU A 158 -14.10 1.29 21.54
N GLY A 159 -13.06 0.58 21.11
CA GLY A 159 -11.79 1.15 20.67
C GLY A 159 -11.75 1.43 19.15
N PRO A 160 -10.79 2.27 18.69
CA PRO A 160 -10.66 2.58 17.28
C PRO A 160 -10.21 1.38 16.44
N VAL A 161 -10.64 1.36 15.18
CA VAL A 161 -10.18 0.43 14.16
C VAL A 161 -9.50 1.21 13.05
N LEU A 162 -8.25 0.88 12.76
CA LEU A 162 -7.48 1.41 11.63
C LEU A 162 -7.45 0.39 10.50
N ILE A 163 -7.98 0.75 9.34
CA ILE A 163 -7.87 -0.06 8.13
C ILE A 163 -6.83 0.59 7.20
N ASP A 164 -5.77 -0.16 6.89
CA ASP A 164 -4.84 0.19 5.84
C ASP A 164 -5.41 -0.21 4.48
N GLU A 165 -5.96 0.75 3.76
CA GLU A 165 -6.48 0.62 2.40
C GLU A 165 -5.54 1.22 1.35
N THR A 166 -4.25 1.26 1.57
CA THR A 166 -3.28 1.84 0.63
C THR A 166 -3.22 1.13 -0.72
N LEU A 167 -3.85 -0.04 -0.84
CA LEU A 167 -3.91 -0.86 -2.05
C LEU A 167 -5.33 -1.09 -2.59
N ILE A 168 -6.36 -0.61 -1.89
CA ILE A 168 -7.76 -0.91 -2.21
C ILE A 168 -8.17 -0.50 -3.63
N GLU A 169 -7.60 0.58 -4.17
CA GLU A 169 -7.94 1.11 -5.50
C GLU A 169 -7.60 0.18 -6.66
N PHE A 170 -6.68 -0.78 -6.44
CA PHE A 170 -6.38 -1.84 -7.42
C PHE A 170 -7.38 -2.99 -7.40
N THR A 171 -8.25 -3.04 -6.41
CA THR A 171 -9.19 -4.13 -6.18
C THR A 171 -10.61 -3.71 -6.59
N GLY A 172 -11.51 -4.65 -6.63
CA GLY A 172 -12.95 -4.39 -6.74
C GLY A 172 -13.67 -4.38 -5.39
N LEU A 173 -12.92 -4.34 -4.28
CA LEU A 173 -13.48 -4.40 -2.94
C LEU A 173 -14.15 -3.08 -2.56
N GLU A 174 -15.19 -3.18 -1.74
CA GLU A 174 -15.80 -2.03 -1.09
C GLU A 174 -14.80 -1.40 -0.10
N SER A 175 -14.71 -0.07 -0.13
CA SER A 175 -13.85 0.69 0.77
C SER A 175 -14.57 1.03 2.07
N GLY A 176 -13.89 0.89 3.20
CA GLY A 176 -14.37 1.35 4.50
C GLY A 176 -14.52 2.86 4.62
N VAL A 177 -14.00 3.62 3.67
CA VAL A 177 -14.21 5.09 3.62
C VAL A 177 -15.69 5.43 3.61
N ALA A 178 -16.52 4.67 2.89
CA ALA A 178 -17.96 4.87 2.84
C ALA A 178 -18.66 4.66 4.21
N TRP A 179 -18.02 3.94 5.12
CA TRP A 179 -18.57 3.62 6.45
C TRP A 179 -18.18 4.63 7.54
N CYS A 180 -17.22 5.53 7.27
CA CYS A 180 -16.69 6.46 8.26
C CYS A 180 -17.73 7.42 8.84
N GLN A 181 -18.83 7.66 8.12
CA GLN A 181 -19.92 8.50 8.60
C GLN A 181 -20.76 7.78 9.67
N ASP A 182 -20.95 6.46 9.51
CA ASP A 182 -21.84 5.65 10.34
C ASP A 182 -21.10 4.91 11.46
N LEU A 183 -19.80 4.70 11.32
CA LEU A 183 -18.94 3.99 12.26
C LEU A 183 -17.94 4.95 12.92
N PRO A 184 -18.28 5.52 14.09
CA PRO A 184 -17.52 6.64 14.68
C PRO A 184 -16.11 6.26 15.15
N ASN A 185 -15.83 4.99 15.34
CA ASN A 185 -14.52 4.46 15.76
C ASN A 185 -13.66 3.97 14.59
N LEU A 186 -14.13 4.11 13.34
CA LEU A 186 -13.38 3.70 12.15
C LEU A 186 -12.44 4.79 11.68
N ILE A 187 -11.21 4.40 11.35
CA ILE A 187 -10.20 5.21 10.65
C ILE A 187 -9.71 4.41 9.45
N VAL A 188 -9.77 4.97 8.27
CA VAL A 188 -9.29 4.36 7.02
C VAL A 188 -8.11 5.15 6.49
N MET A 189 -7.02 4.47 6.18
CA MET A 189 -5.81 5.07 5.64
C MET A 189 -5.67 4.80 4.15
N ARG A 190 -5.48 5.85 3.35
CA ARG A 190 -5.32 5.80 1.89
C ARG A 190 -4.00 6.43 1.47
N SER A 191 -3.49 6.03 0.31
CA SER A 191 -2.22 6.53 -0.24
C SER A 191 -2.30 6.76 -1.74
N LEU A 192 -1.71 7.85 -2.21
CA LEU A 192 -1.56 8.10 -3.65
C LEU A 192 -0.24 7.52 -4.21
N SER A 193 0.58 6.91 -3.36
CA SER A 193 1.90 6.41 -3.76
C SER A 193 1.84 5.24 -4.74
N LYS A 194 0.88 4.32 -4.57
CA LYS A 194 0.87 3.06 -5.32
C LYS A 194 0.00 3.15 -6.57
N PHE A 195 -1.29 3.36 -6.38
CA PHE A 195 -2.26 3.39 -7.47
C PHE A 195 -2.03 4.57 -8.43
N HIS A 196 -1.78 5.75 -7.89
CA HIS A 196 -1.50 6.95 -8.68
C HIS A 196 -0.02 7.11 -9.08
N ALA A 197 0.84 6.16 -8.70
CA ALA A 197 2.28 6.18 -8.97
C ALA A 197 3.00 7.47 -8.53
N LEU A 198 2.67 7.99 -7.35
CA LEU A 198 3.24 9.21 -6.79
C LEU A 198 4.08 8.96 -5.51
N PRO A 199 4.93 7.92 -5.43
CA PRO A 199 5.65 7.60 -4.21
C PRO A 199 6.62 8.70 -3.78
N GLY A 200 7.23 9.42 -4.74
CA GLY A 200 8.15 10.52 -4.48
C GLY A 200 7.47 11.80 -3.98
N LEU A 201 6.18 11.98 -4.25
CA LEU A 201 5.46 13.19 -3.87
C LEU A 201 4.92 13.16 -2.45
N ARG A 202 4.90 11.98 -1.80
CA ARG A 202 4.51 11.83 -0.39
C ARG A 202 3.12 12.39 -0.08
N VAL A 203 2.07 11.84 -0.71
CA VAL A 203 0.67 12.23 -0.46
C VAL A 203 -0.15 11.03 -0.03
N GLY A 204 -0.97 11.21 1.01
CA GLY A 204 -1.92 10.25 1.51
C GLY A 204 -2.99 10.94 2.36
N ALA A 205 -3.97 10.20 2.84
CA ALA A 205 -4.97 10.74 3.73
C ALA A 205 -5.55 9.68 4.68
N LEU A 206 -6.09 10.14 5.79
CA LEU A 206 -6.98 9.40 6.67
C LEU A 206 -8.42 9.83 6.38
N ALA A 207 -9.33 8.86 6.37
CA ALA A 207 -10.76 9.10 6.49
C ALA A 207 -11.25 8.58 7.84
N GLY A 208 -12.22 9.24 8.45
CA GLY A 208 -12.76 8.84 9.75
C GLY A 208 -13.94 9.71 10.16
N SER A 209 -14.52 9.43 11.33
CA SER A 209 -15.58 10.31 11.85
C SER A 209 -15.09 11.75 12.04
N ARG A 210 -16.02 12.70 12.02
CA ARG A 210 -15.73 14.13 12.24
C ARG A 210 -14.89 14.34 13.51
N ASP A 211 -15.22 13.67 14.60
CA ASP A 211 -14.53 13.82 15.89
C ASP A 211 -13.08 13.35 15.82
N TRP A 212 -12.81 12.21 15.15
CA TRP A 212 -11.46 11.72 14.95
C TRP A 212 -10.65 12.68 14.08
N ILE A 213 -11.19 13.09 12.94
CA ILE A 213 -10.50 13.95 11.99
C ILE A 213 -10.23 15.32 12.60
N GLU A 214 -11.19 15.92 13.33
CA GLU A 214 -10.99 17.20 13.98
C GLU A 214 -9.92 17.13 15.10
N ARG A 215 -9.92 16.05 15.91
CA ARG A 215 -8.91 15.83 16.94
C ARG A 215 -7.51 15.73 16.33
N LEU A 216 -7.37 14.99 15.23
CA LEU A 216 -6.09 14.84 14.52
C LEU A 216 -5.69 16.15 13.84
N ARG A 217 -6.63 16.86 13.19
CA ARG A 217 -6.37 18.14 12.51
C ARG A 217 -5.79 19.18 13.45
N ARG A 218 -6.25 19.28 14.70
CA ARG A 218 -5.69 20.20 15.73
C ARG A 218 -4.23 19.89 16.11
N ARG A 219 -3.73 18.69 15.83
CA ARG A 219 -2.38 18.24 16.17
C ARG A 219 -1.48 18.09 14.96
N ARG A 220 -2.05 18.19 13.77
CA ARG A 220 -1.29 18.09 12.52
C ARG A 220 -0.37 19.31 12.37
N GLU A 221 0.88 19.04 11.97
CA GLU A 221 1.82 20.08 11.60
C GLU A 221 1.30 20.89 10.41
N PRO A 222 1.53 22.22 10.38
CA PRO A 222 1.24 23.05 9.22
C PRO A 222 2.14 22.62 8.05
N TRP A 223 1.70 22.88 6.81
CA TRP A 223 2.45 22.58 5.57
C TRP A 223 2.81 21.09 5.38
N THR A 224 2.01 20.21 5.94
CA THR A 224 2.25 18.75 5.95
C THR A 224 2.32 18.12 4.55
N VAL A 225 1.70 18.74 3.52
CA VAL A 225 1.79 18.32 2.12
C VAL A 225 2.62 19.37 1.36
N ASN A 226 3.66 18.92 0.67
CA ASN A 226 4.51 19.79 -0.13
C ASN A 226 3.78 20.32 -1.39
N ALA A 227 4.27 21.42 -1.94
CA ALA A 227 3.63 22.12 -3.06
C ALA A 227 3.41 21.22 -4.29
N LEU A 228 4.43 20.43 -4.68
CA LEU A 228 4.33 19.54 -5.84
C LEU A 228 3.43 18.33 -5.57
N GLY A 229 3.38 17.86 -4.31
CA GLY A 229 2.48 16.79 -3.87
C GLY A 229 1.02 17.15 -4.06
N GLY A 230 0.60 18.34 -3.67
CA GLY A 230 -0.77 18.82 -3.87
C GLY A 230 -1.14 18.96 -5.35
N VAL A 231 -0.24 19.49 -6.16
CA VAL A 231 -0.43 19.64 -7.61
C VAL A 231 -0.52 18.28 -8.31
N GLY A 232 0.44 17.38 -8.03
CA GLY A 232 0.45 16.04 -8.61
C GLY A 232 -0.76 15.21 -8.20
N ALA A 233 -1.21 15.31 -6.94
CA ALA A 233 -2.41 14.64 -6.47
C ALA A 233 -3.66 15.12 -7.22
N ARG A 234 -3.83 16.43 -7.41
CA ARG A 234 -4.95 17.00 -8.17
C ARG A 234 -4.97 16.48 -9.61
N ALA A 235 -3.85 16.51 -10.30
CA ALA A 235 -3.76 16.03 -11.68
C ALA A 235 -4.04 14.52 -11.79
N ALA A 236 -3.55 13.73 -10.84
CA ALA A 236 -3.77 12.29 -10.83
C ALA A 236 -5.23 11.91 -10.56
N LEU A 237 -5.89 12.56 -9.59
CA LEU A 237 -7.29 12.30 -9.23
C LEU A 237 -8.28 12.74 -10.33
N ALA A 238 -7.91 13.71 -11.16
CA ALA A 238 -8.74 14.18 -12.27
C ALA A 238 -8.83 13.18 -13.44
N ASP A 239 -7.84 12.28 -13.61
CA ASP A 239 -7.82 11.34 -14.72
C ASP A 239 -8.45 9.99 -14.35
N THR A 240 -9.78 9.96 -14.35
CA THR A 240 -10.56 8.75 -14.07
C THR A 240 -10.38 7.66 -15.15
N ALA A 241 -10.06 8.05 -16.39
CA ALA A 241 -9.80 7.11 -17.48
C ALA A 241 -8.47 6.38 -17.24
N HIS A 242 -7.41 7.06 -16.76
CA HIS A 242 -6.17 6.41 -16.36
C HIS A 242 -6.38 5.44 -15.20
N ALA A 243 -7.21 5.82 -14.23
CA ALA A 243 -7.59 4.95 -13.11
C ALA A 243 -8.31 3.68 -13.58
N ALA A 244 -9.25 3.79 -14.54
CA ALA A 244 -9.93 2.64 -15.13
C ALA A 244 -8.94 1.71 -15.85
N ARG A 245 -8.12 2.23 -16.76
CA ARG A 245 -7.08 1.45 -17.46
C ARG A 245 -6.10 0.76 -16.50
N THR A 246 -5.75 1.42 -15.39
CA THR A 246 -4.90 0.82 -14.35
C THR A 246 -5.53 -0.44 -13.76
N ARG A 247 -6.82 -0.37 -13.38
CA ARG A 247 -7.53 -1.54 -12.81
C ARG A 247 -7.65 -2.67 -13.81
N GLU A 248 -8.01 -2.36 -15.05
CA GLU A 248 -8.10 -3.34 -16.13
C GLU A 248 -6.77 -4.05 -16.36
N LEU A 249 -5.68 -3.29 -16.51
CA LEU A 249 -4.35 -3.84 -16.71
C LEU A 249 -3.94 -4.73 -15.55
N VAL A 250 -4.00 -4.21 -14.31
CA VAL A 250 -3.55 -4.96 -13.13
C VAL A 250 -4.36 -6.22 -12.94
N ASN A 251 -5.67 -6.19 -13.19
CA ASN A 251 -6.51 -7.37 -13.08
C ASN A 251 -6.18 -8.42 -14.16
N ALA A 252 -6.02 -8.01 -15.41
CA ALA A 252 -5.65 -8.88 -16.52
C ALA A 252 -4.26 -9.51 -16.30
N GLU A 253 -3.28 -8.71 -15.94
CA GLU A 253 -1.90 -9.16 -15.75
C GLU A 253 -1.73 -10.03 -14.48
N ARG A 254 -2.48 -9.76 -13.42
CA ARG A 254 -2.49 -10.62 -12.23
C ARG A 254 -3.02 -12.02 -12.57
N ASN A 255 -4.11 -12.09 -13.29
CA ASN A 255 -4.70 -13.37 -13.69
C ASN A 255 -3.77 -14.14 -14.63
N TRP A 256 -3.15 -13.44 -15.57
CA TRP A 256 -2.16 -14.04 -16.47
C TRP A 256 -0.95 -14.59 -15.70
N LEU A 257 -0.40 -13.83 -14.74
CA LEU A 257 0.70 -14.31 -13.90
C LEU A 257 0.31 -15.55 -13.09
N LEU A 258 -0.88 -15.56 -12.50
CA LEU A 258 -1.41 -16.75 -11.79
C LEU A 258 -1.42 -17.98 -12.69
N GLU A 259 -1.91 -17.83 -13.91
CA GLU A 259 -1.95 -18.91 -14.90
C GLU A 259 -0.55 -19.37 -15.30
N GLN A 260 0.38 -18.44 -15.63
CA GLN A 260 1.72 -18.76 -16.10
C GLN A 260 2.62 -19.40 -15.04
N LEU A 261 2.38 -19.10 -13.77
CA LEU A 261 3.16 -19.62 -12.64
C LEU A 261 2.49 -20.85 -11.99
N SER A 262 1.28 -21.19 -12.42
CA SER A 262 0.57 -22.38 -11.98
C SER A 262 1.36 -23.64 -12.39
N GLY A 263 1.54 -24.55 -11.44
CA GLY A 263 2.22 -25.82 -11.70
C GLY A 263 3.75 -25.77 -11.72
N LEU A 264 4.37 -24.63 -11.42
CA LEU A 264 5.82 -24.59 -11.17
C LEU A 264 6.11 -25.30 -9.84
N GLU A 265 6.89 -26.39 -9.92
CA GLU A 265 7.27 -27.17 -8.75
C GLU A 265 8.10 -26.30 -7.78
N GLY A 266 7.78 -26.37 -6.49
CA GLY A 266 8.44 -25.57 -5.46
C GLY A 266 7.94 -24.11 -5.35
N LEU A 267 6.90 -23.70 -6.11
CA LEU A 267 6.30 -22.36 -6.04
C LEU A 267 4.77 -22.47 -5.92
N ARG A 268 4.21 -22.15 -4.76
CA ARG A 268 2.77 -22.11 -4.54
C ARG A 268 2.27 -20.67 -4.49
N VAL A 269 1.78 -20.16 -5.61
CA VAL A 269 1.21 -18.81 -5.69
C VAL A 269 -0.17 -18.78 -5.03
N VAL A 270 -0.37 -17.83 -4.13
CA VAL A 270 -1.64 -17.61 -3.44
C VAL A 270 -2.47 -16.59 -4.25
N PRO A 271 -3.69 -16.94 -4.64
CA PRO A 271 -4.58 -15.99 -5.31
C PRO A 271 -4.92 -14.83 -4.39
N GLY A 272 -4.67 -13.61 -4.86
CA GLY A 272 -4.96 -12.37 -4.14
C GLY A 272 -5.62 -11.35 -5.06
N VAL A 273 -6.10 -10.24 -4.49
CA VAL A 273 -6.79 -9.17 -5.24
C VAL A 273 -5.94 -7.90 -5.38
N ALA A 274 -4.74 -7.87 -4.76
CA ALA A 274 -3.82 -6.75 -4.80
C ALA A 274 -3.10 -6.62 -6.16
N ASN A 275 -2.28 -5.58 -6.30
CA ASN A 275 -1.39 -5.39 -7.45
C ASN A 275 -0.04 -6.12 -7.29
N PHE A 276 -0.05 -7.19 -6.55
CA PHE A 276 1.06 -8.12 -6.37
C PHE A 276 0.51 -9.53 -6.14
N LEU A 277 1.38 -10.52 -6.28
CA LEU A 277 1.13 -11.90 -5.90
C LEU A 277 2.11 -12.31 -4.80
N PHE A 278 1.61 -13.14 -3.90
CA PHE A 278 2.36 -13.79 -2.84
C PHE A 278 2.54 -15.26 -3.18
N ALA A 279 3.74 -15.80 -2.93
CA ALA A 279 3.98 -17.22 -3.14
C ALA A 279 4.77 -17.81 -1.97
N GLN A 280 4.34 -18.97 -1.53
CA GLN A 280 5.14 -19.83 -0.66
C GLN A 280 6.08 -20.68 -1.51
N THR A 281 7.27 -20.96 -0.96
CA THR A 281 8.33 -21.68 -1.66
C THR A 281 8.87 -22.79 -0.77
N ASP A 282 9.38 -23.86 -1.38
CA ASP A 282 10.11 -24.94 -0.70
C ASP A 282 11.63 -24.69 -0.64
N ARG A 283 12.09 -23.67 -1.38
CA ARG A 283 13.48 -23.21 -1.40
C ARG A 283 13.62 -21.94 -0.55
N PRO A 284 14.80 -21.65 0.02
CA PRO A 284 15.00 -20.41 0.78
C PRO A 284 14.68 -19.16 -0.05
N ALA A 285 13.78 -18.32 0.43
CA ALA A 285 13.37 -17.09 -0.26
C ALA A 285 14.54 -16.13 -0.49
N SER A 286 15.54 -16.14 0.40
CA SER A 286 16.79 -15.37 0.21
C SER A 286 17.54 -15.82 -1.04
N SER A 287 17.68 -17.13 -1.26
CA SER A 287 18.36 -17.67 -2.45
C SER A 287 17.61 -17.34 -3.74
N ILE A 288 16.28 -17.37 -3.70
CA ILE A 288 15.45 -16.95 -4.82
C ILE A 288 15.68 -15.46 -5.11
N CYS A 289 15.59 -14.60 -4.10
CA CYS A 289 15.78 -13.15 -4.27
C CYS A 289 17.20 -12.83 -4.79
N ASP A 290 18.24 -13.50 -4.30
CA ASP A 290 19.62 -13.29 -4.74
C ASP A 290 19.81 -13.72 -6.21
N TRP A 291 19.24 -14.86 -6.62
CA TRP A 291 19.30 -15.33 -7.99
C TRP A 291 18.58 -14.37 -8.99
N PHE A 292 17.40 -13.89 -8.63
CA PHE A 292 16.69 -12.90 -9.43
C PHE A 292 17.41 -11.53 -9.47
N LEU A 293 18.04 -11.15 -8.35
CA LEU A 293 18.82 -9.92 -8.26
C LEU A 293 19.98 -9.90 -9.26
N GLU A 294 20.67 -11.02 -9.47
CA GLU A 294 21.74 -11.14 -10.47
C GLU A 294 21.24 -10.88 -11.90
N ARG A 295 19.93 -11.04 -12.13
CA ARG A 295 19.25 -10.77 -13.40
C ARG A 295 18.58 -9.40 -13.43
N LYS A 296 18.92 -8.52 -12.49
CA LYS A 296 18.32 -7.19 -12.31
C LYS A 296 16.80 -7.22 -12.06
N ILE A 297 16.28 -8.31 -11.49
CA ILE A 297 14.89 -8.47 -11.08
C ILE A 297 14.84 -8.46 -9.56
N LEU A 298 14.13 -7.48 -8.97
CA LEU A 298 14.03 -7.31 -7.54
C LEU A 298 12.74 -7.94 -7.00
N LEU A 299 12.85 -8.88 -6.07
CA LEU A 299 11.71 -9.51 -5.39
C LEU A 299 11.67 -9.12 -3.92
N ARG A 300 10.52 -9.27 -3.28
CA ARG A 300 10.34 -9.08 -1.84
C ARG A 300 10.42 -10.42 -1.12
N ASN A 301 11.46 -10.60 -0.29
CA ASN A 301 11.47 -11.67 0.69
C ASN A 301 10.44 -11.36 1.79
N CYS A 302 9.52 -12.29 2.04
CA CYS A 302 8.48 -12.19 3.04
C CYS A 302 8.64 -13.20 4.19
N THR A 303 9.70 -14.00 4.17
CA THR A 303 10.01 -14.97 5.23
C THR A 303 10.17 -14.27 6.57
N GLY A 304 9.53 -14.79 7.60
CA GLY A 304 9.58 -14.25 8.95
C GLY A 304 8.71 -13.00 9.19
N MET A 305 7.98 -12.51 8.20
CA MET A 305 6.98 -11.48 8.45
C MET A 305 5.86 -12.03 9.36
N PRO A 306 5.33 -11.23 10.31
CA PRO A 306 4.25 -11.67 11.19
C PRO A 306 3.04 -12.19 10.41
N GLY A 307 2.57 -13.39 10.75
CA GLY A 307 1.47 -14.07 10.06
C GLY A 307 1.85 -14.79 8.75
N VAL A 308 3.12 -14.75 8.36
CA VAL A 308 3.64 -15.51 7.22
C VAL A 308 4.35 -16.76 7.72
N GLY A 309 3.88 -17.93 7.33
CA GLY A 309 4.50 -19.22 7.63
C GLY A 309 5.43 -19.68 6.53
N GLY A 310 6.59 -20.26 6.91
CA GLY A 310 7.55 -20.84 5.97
C GLY A 310 8.30 -19.81 5.13
N GLU A 311 8.91 -20.30 4.06
CA GLU A 311 9.60 -19.47 3.07
C GLU A 311 8.62 -18.85 2.09
N ALA A 312 8.75 -17.57 1.84
CA ALA A 312 7.79 -16.85 1.00
C ALA A 312 8.38 -15.63 0.31
N ILE A 313 7.91 -15.39 -0.90
CA ILE A 313 8.24 -14.20 -1.71
C ILE A 313 6.96 -13.46 -2.11
N ARG A 314 7.10 -12.18 -2.42
CA ARG A 314 6.05 -11.37 -3.03
C ARG A 314 6.63 -10.64 -4.24
N PHE A 315 5.86 -10.58 -5.32
CA PHE A 315 6.23 -9.90 -6.55
C PHE A 315 5.05 -9.09 -7.10
N ALA A 316 5.34 -7.89 -7.57
CA ALA A 316 4.35 -6.96 -8.10
C ALA A 316 3.79 -7.44 -9.45
N VAL A 317 2.58 -7.02 -9.75
CA VAL A 317 2.00 -7.10 -11.09
C VAL A 317 2.53 -5.91 -11.89
N ARG A 318 3.15 -6.18 -13.05
CA ARG A 318 3.78 -5.20 -13.91
C ARG A 318 3.12 -5.21 -15.30
N THR A 319 3.76 -4.54 -16.29
CA THR A 319 3.33 -4.64 -17.68
C THR A 319 3.55 -6.06 -18.23
N ARG A 320 2.83 -6.43 -19.29
CA ARG A 320 2.95 -7.75 -19.95
C ARG A 320 4.42 -8.09 -20.26
N THR A 321 5.15 -7.18 -20.88
CA THR A 321 6.53 -7.41 -21.26
C THR A 321 7.45 -7.67 -20.04
N GLU A 322 7.26 -6.91 -18.96
CA GLU A 322 8.02 -7.13 -17.72
C GLU A 322 7.63 -8.44 -17.04
N ASN A 323 6.34 -8.76 -17.03
CA ASN A 323 5.80 -10.02 -16.47
C ASN A 323 6.32 -11.25 -17.26
N GLU A 324 6.42 -11.17 -18.58
CA GLU A 324 7.01 -12.23 -19.42
C GLU A 324 8.47 -12.48 -19.08
N GLN A 325 9.27 -11.43 -18.85
CA GLN A 325 10.65 -11.56 -18.41
C GLN A 325 10.75 -12.22 -17.04
N PHE A 326 9.87 -11.83 -16.11
CA PHE A 326 9.79 -12.44 -14.79
C PHE A 326 9.40 -13.93 -14.88
N VAL A 327 8.39 -14.29 -15.66
CA VAL A 327 7.95 -15.68 -15.85
C VAL A 327 9.03 -16.54 -16.49
N ALA A 328 9.74 -16.00 -17.48
CA ALA A 328 10.87 -16.71 -18.10
C ALA A 328 11.97 -17.02 -17.08
N ALA A 329 12.34 -16.04 -16.27
CA ALA A 329 13.31 -16.23 -15.19
C ALA A 329 12.81 -17.21 -14.12
N ALA A 330 11.52 -17.14 -13.76
CA ALA A 330 10.91 -18.06 -12.79
C ALA A 330 10.96 -19.51 -13.29
N ARG A 331 10.63 -19.75 -14.56
CA ARG A 331 10.73 -21.08 -15.18
C ARG A 331 12.17 -21.59 -15.20
N GLU A 332 13.14 -20.73 -15.56
CA GLU A 332 14.56 -21.08 -15.51
C GLU A 332 14.98 -21.53 -14.10
N PHE A 333 14.57 -20.77 -13.07
CA PHE A 333 14.95 -21.08 -11.68
C PHE A 333 14.27 -22.34 -11.14
N PHE A 334 12.96 -22.48 -11.36
CA PHE A 334 12.16 -23.57 -10.75
C PHE A 334 12.17 -24.87 -11.56
N CYS A 335 12.44 -24.82 -12.89
CA CYS A 335 12.47 -26.02 -13.75
C CYS A 335 13.92 -26.56 -13.98
N ALA A 336 14.97 -25.80 -13.61
CA ALA A 336 16.36 -26.20 -13.77
C ALA A 336 16.93 -27.00 -12.58
N GLY A 337 16.08 -27.50 -11.68
CA GLY A 337 16.44 -28.24 -10.47
C GLY A 337 16.15 -29.69 -10.48
#